data_c5c4aafc7c0a8194a1fe06c54b55b752
#
_entry.id   c5c4aafc7c0a8194a1fe06c54b55b752
#
_cell.length_a   1.000
_cell.length_b   1.000
_cell.length_c   1.000
_cell.angle_alpha   90.00
_cell.angle_beta   90.00
_cell.angle_gamma   90.00
#
_symmetry.space_group_name_H-M   'P 1'
#
loop_
_entity.id
_entity.type
_entity.pdbx_description
1 polymer ?
#
loop_
_entity_poly.entity_id
_entity_poly.type
_entity_poly.pdbx_seq_one_letter_code
_entity_poly.pdbx_strand_id
1 'polypeptide(L)'
;MDGFESASKKALAFLRRKLGFQMCMVTRTEGNDWAVIYRDDQGYGVAPGDVFNWGDSFCSEMVEGNGPNIAPNSSRVPAYAASEIGRKIPIGAYIGVPLLLSDGSLFGTLCGIDPKPQPDSLADNQDLIELVGSMLSTILQMELKADEEERRAERYQAQAMTDALTGLYNRAGWDQLLA
;
A
#
# COMPACT_ATOMS: atom_id res chain seq x y z
N MET A 1 9.44 -3.78 -9.80
CA MET A 1 8.59 -2.91 -8.91
C MET A 1 8.57 -1.42 -9.28
N ASP A 2 8.98 -1.05 -10.47
CA ASP A 2 9.08 0.37 -10.86
C ASP A 2 7.72 1.04 -11.18
N GLY A 3 6.74 0.27 -11.64
CA GLY A 3 5.43 0.78 -12.03
C GLY A 3 4.56 1.20 -10.84
N PHE A 4 4.41 0.34 -9.86
CA PHE A 4 3.63 0.60 -8.65
C PHE A 4 4.27 1.69 -7.79
N GLU A 5 5.60 1.68 -7.64
CA GLU A 5 6.34 2.74 -6.92
C GLU A 5 6.11 4.10 -7.58
N SER A 6 6.32 4.21 -8.89
CA SER A 6 6.14 5.46 -9.64
C SER A 6 4.69 5.97 -9.56
N ALA A 7 3.72 5.07 -9.74
CA ALA A 7 2.30 5.40 -9.63
C ALA A 7 1.92 5.86 -8.23
N SER A 8 2.39 5.14 -7.18
CA SER A 8 2.16 5.49 -5.79
C SER A 8 2.69 6.87 -5.44
N LYS A 9 3.95 7.17 -5.78
CA LYS A 9 4.55 8.50 -5.52
C LYS A 9 3.80 9.63 -6.19
N LYS A 10 3.35 9.43 -7.44
CA LYS A 10 2.54 10.43 -8.19
C LYS A 10 1.16 10.62 -7.55
N ALA A 11 0.49 9.53 -7.18
CA ALA A 11 -0.82 9.57 -6.53
C ALA A 11 -0.75 10.28 -5.17
N LEU A 12 0.25 9.96 -4.35
CA LEU A 12 0.45 10.59 -3.04
C LEU A 12 0.66 12.10 -3.17
N ALA A 13 1.56 12.52 -4.08
CA ALA A 13 1.83 13.93 -4.32
C ALA A 13 0.60 14.68 -4.85
N PHE A 14 -0.19 14.02 -5.70
CA PHE A 14 -1.44 14.59 -6.21
C PHE A 14 -2.48 14.76 -5.10
N LEU A 15 -2.79 13.68 -4.37
CA LEU A 15 -3.80 13.70 -3.31
C LEU A 15 -3.43 14.69 -2.20
N ARG A 16 -2.16 14.68 -1.75
CA ARG A 16 -1.71 15.61 -0.72
C ARG A 16 -1.95 17.06 -1.13
N ARG A 17 -1.57 17.44 -2.35
CA ARG A 17 -1.77 18.81 -2.84
C ARG A 17 -3.24 19.15 -3.09
N LYS A 18 -3.97 18.20 -3.69
CA LYS A 18 -5.39 18.40 -4.06
C LYS A 18 -6.28 18.55 -2.83
N LEU A 19 -6.03 17.76 -1.79
CA LEU A 19 -6.86 17.69 -0.58
C LEU A 19 -6.28 18.53 0.58
N GLY A 20 -5.07 19.08 0.44
CA GLY A 20 -4.44 19.92 1.45
C GLY A 20 -3.96 19.17 2.68
N PHE A 21 -3.66 17.87 2.58
CA PHE A 21 -3.16 17.05 3.67
C PHE A 21 -1.67 17.30 3.94
N GLN A 22 -1.26 17.17 5.20
CA GLN A 22 0.15 17.27 5.57
C GLN A 22 0.94 16.03 5.17
N MET A 23 0.32 14.84 5.21
CA MET A 23 0.94 13.59 4.81
C MET A 23 -0.05 12.69 4.08
N CYS A 24 0.43 12.04 3.00
CA CYS A 24 -0.20 10.87 2.39
C CYS A 24 0.82 9.74 2.29
N MET A 25 0.39 8.50 2.45
CA MET A 25 1.26 7.33 2.40
C MET A 25 0.56 6.11 1.80
N VAL A 26 1.38 5.22 1.24
CA VAL A 26 1.01 3.84 0.90
C VAL A 26 1.69 2.93 1.88
N THR A 27 0.94 1.98 2.41
CA THR A 27 1.39 1.04 3.43
C THR A 27 1.16 -0.39 2.97
N ARG A 28 1.90 -1.33 3.58
CA ARG A 28 1.68 -2.76 3.49
C ARG A 28 1.32 -3.31 4.86
N THR A 29 0.36 -4.22 4.88
CA THR A 29 -0.07 -4.88 6.12
C THR A 29 0.30 -6.36 6.03
N GLU A 30 0.98 -6.88 7.07
CA GLU A 30 1.33 -8.28 7.18
C GLU A 30 1.18 -8.72 8.65
N GLY A 31 0.13 -9.49 8.92
CA GLY A 31 -0.27 -9.77 10.30
C GLY A 31 -0.63 -8.49 11.05
N ASN A 32 0.10 -8.19 12.10
CA ASN A 32 -0.08 -6.95 12.88
C ASN A 32 0.91 -5.83 12.52
N ASP A 33 1.82 -6.09 11.60
CA ASP A 33 2.78 -5.12 11.10
C ASP A 33 2.13 -4.25 10.02
N TRP A 34 2.22 -2.94 10.19
CA TRP A 34 1.73 -1.93 9.27
C TRP A 34 2.90 -1.07 8.83
N ALA A 35 3.51 -1.45 7.72
CA ALA A 35 4.75 -0.87 7.22
C ALA A 35 4.48 0.24 6.20
N VAL A 36 5.15 1.36 6.33
CA VAL A 36 5.14 2.44 5.34
C VAL A 36 6.04 2.07 4.16
N ILE A 37 5.46 2.02 2.95
CA ILE A 37 6.23 1.73 1.73
C ILE A 37 6.61 3.02 1.02
N TYR A 38 5.63 3.89 0.75
CA TYR A 38 5.83 5.17 0.08
C TYR A 38 5.11 6.28 0.83
N ARG A 39 5.65 7.48 0.79
CA ARG A 39 5.08 8.64 1.44
C ARG A 39 5.31 9.93 0.69
N ASP A 40 4.44 10.91 0.92
CA ASP A 40 4.66 12.34 0.71
C ASP A 40 4.29 13.03 2.03
N ASP A 41 5.30 13.42 2.81
CA ASP A 41 5.17 13.93 4.18
C ASP A 41 5.83 15.31 4.31
N GLN A 42 5.10 16.24 4.90
CA GLN A 42 5.54 17.63 5.12
C GLN A 42 5.63 18.00 6.61
N GLY A 43 5.61 17.02 7.52
CA GLY A 43 5.75 17.41 8.93
C GLY A 43 5.57 16.33 9.98
N TYR A 44 5.12 15.13 9.64
CA TYR A 44 5.00 14.04 10.63
C TYR A 44 6.33 13.33 10.90
N GLY A 45 7.28 13.42 9.96
CA GLY A 45 8.59 12.78 10.11
C GLY A 45 8.59 11.27 9.89
N VAL A 46 7.54 10.75 9.21
CA VAL A 46 7.43 9.31 8.89
C VAL A 46 8.34 8.97 7.72
N ALA A 47 9.02 7.83 7.78
CA ALA A 47 9.93 7.36 6.74
C ALA A 47 9.46 6.04 6.10
N PRO A 48 9.80 5.76 4.82
CA PRO A 48 9.66 4.43 4.26
C PRO A 48 10.44 3.41 5.10
N GLY A 49 9.78 2.29 5.42
CA GLY A 49 10.32 1.25 6.30
C GLY A 49 9.92 1.38 7.77
N ASP A 50 9.31 2.50 8.19
CA ASP A 50 8.71 2.57 9.52
C ASP A 50 7.57 1.58 9.64
N VAL A 51 7.50 0.87 10.77
CA VAL A 51 6.49 -0.14 11.08
C VAL A 51 5.71 0.26 12.32
N PHE A 52 4.40 0.24 12.21
CA PHE A 52 3.45 0.53 13.27
C PHE A 52 2.56 -0.68 13.52
N ASN A 53 1.79 -0.65 14.61
CA ASN A 53 0.80 -1.67 14.91
C ASN A 53 -0.48 -1.44 14.07
N TRP A 54 -0.89 -2.46 13.30
CA TRP A 54 -2.08 -2.38 12.44
C TRP A 54 -3.35 -2.10 13.24
N GLY A 55 -3.58 -2.86 14.33
CA GLY A 55 -4.78 -2.74 15.15
C GLY A 55 -4.95 -1.39 15.87
N ASP A 56 -3.87 -0.60 15.98
CA ASP A 56 -3.93 0.73 16.59
C ASP A 56 -4.30 1.84 15.58
N SER A 57 -4.38 1.50 14.29
CA SER A 57 -4.47 2.48 13.20
C SER A 57 -5.89 2.87 12.83
N PHE A 58 -6.09 4.07 12.27
CA PHE A 58 -7.36 4.44 11.64
C PHE A 58 -7.67 3.58 10.41
N CYS A 59 -6.62 3.09 9.74
CA CYS A 59 -6.77 2.23 8.57
C CYS A 59 -7.39 0.89 8.91
N SER A 60 -7.06 0.29 10.08
CA SER A 60 -7.72 -0.94 10.53
C SER A 60 -9.20 -0.72 10.79
N GLU A 61 -9.55 0.34 11.50
CA GLU A 61 -10.94 0.69 11.78
C GLU A 61 -11.75 0.94 10.49
N MET A 62 -11.13 1.59 9.49
CA MET A 62 -11.74 1.81 8.18
C MET A 62 -11.96 0.49 7.43
N VAL A 63 -10.96 -0.38 7.39
CA VAL A 63 -11.04 -1.68 6.69
C VAL A 63 -12.08 -2.61 7.35
N GLU A 64 -12.20 -2.57 8.67
CA GLU A 64 -13.19 -3.32 9.43
C GLU A 64 -14.61 -2.74 9.32
N GLY A 65 -14.77 -1.55 8.72
CA GLY A 65 -16.06 -0.89 8.56
C GLY A 65 -16.55 -0.12 9.80
N ASN A 66 -15.67 0.09 10.78
CA ASN A 66 -15.98 0.84 12.00
C ASN A 66 -15.89 2.36 11.83
N GLY A 67 -15.22 2.81 10.77
CA GLY A 67 -15.04 4.21 10.41
C GLY A 67 -15.13 4.47 8.90
N PRO A 68 -15.46 5.70 8.48
CA PRO A 68 -15.57 6.06 7.07
C PRO A 68 -14.21 6.19 6.40
N ASN A 69 -14.18 6.07 5.06
CA ASN A 69 -13.00 6.32 4.24
C ASN A 69 -12.51 7.77 4.29
N ILE A 70 -13.40 8.70 4.59
CA ILE A 70 -13.09 10.13 4.75
C ILE A 70 -13.68 10.61 6.08
N ALA A 71 -12.82 11.16 6.91
CA ALA A 71 -13.20 11.83 8.15
C ALA A 71 -12.61 13.25 8.16
N PRO A 72 -13.42 14.26 7.78
CA PRO A 72 -12.99 15.66 7.85
C PRO A 72 -12.60 16.09 9.26
N ASN A 73 -13.24 15.49 10.27
CA ASN A 73 -12.89 15.63 11.67
C ASN A 73 -12.92 14.25 12.35
N SER A 74 -11.74 13.68 12.56
CA SER A 74 -11.57 12.35 13.13
C SER A 74 -12.15 12.21 14.55
N SER A 75 -12.19 13.29 15.34
CA SER A 75 -12.74 13.29 16.69
C SER A 75 -14.26 13.07 16.73
N ARG A 76 -14.96 13.29 15.61
CA ARG A 76 -16.39 13.02 15.46
C ARG A 76 -16.71 11.57 15.12
N VAL A 77 -15.69 10.76 14.79
CA VAL A 77 -15.83 9.35 14.46
C VAL A 77 -15.42 8.53 15.69
N PRO A 78 -16.34 7.83 16.36
CA PRO A 78 -16.04 7.14 17.63
C PRO A 78 -14.85 6.16 17.54
N ALA A 79 -14.76 5.37 16.46
CA ALA A 79 -13.67 4.44 16.25
C ALA A 79 -12.31 5.16 16.16
N TYR A 80 -12.24 6.27 15.42
CA TYR A 80 -11.01 7.05 15.29
C TYR A 80 -10.64 7.79 16.57
N ALA A 81 -11.62 8.34 17.27
CA ALA A 81 -11.39 9.00 18.55
C ALA A 81 -10.89 8.04 19.65
N ALA A 82 -11.26 6.76 19.56
CA ALA A 82 -10.81 5.72 20.49
C ALA A 82 -9.46 5.08 20.12
N SER A 83 -9.01 5.24 18.87
CA SER A 83 -7.81 4.58 18.34
C SER A 83 -6.52 5.05 19.04
N GLU A 84 -5.62 4.10 19.29
CA GLU A 84 -4.33 4.35 19.97
C GLU A 84 -3.43 5.30 19.18
N ILE A 85 -3.40 5.22 17.84
CA ILE A 85 -2.56 6.09 17.01
C ILE A 85 -2.93 7.57 17.16
N GLY A 86 -4.23 7.87 17.27
CA GLY A 86 -4.71 9.24 17.46
C GLY A 86 -4.35 9.85 18.81
N ARG A 87 -3.94 9.02 19.78
CA ARG A 87 -3.39 9.48 21.07
C ARG A 87 -1.89 9.74 21.01
N LYS A 88 -1.19 9.10 20.07
CA LYS A 88 0.27 9.20 19.91
C LYS A 88 0.68 10.35 19.01
N ILE A 89 -0.10 10.60 17.94
CA ILE A 89 0.14 11.67 16.97
C ILE A 89 -1.14 12.46 16.70
N PRO A 90 -1.04 13.77 16.40
CA PRO A 90 -2.21 14.59 16.11
C PRO A 90 -2.79 14.21 14.74
N ILE A 91 -4.01 13.67 14.71
CA ILE A 91 -4.76 13.39 13.50
C ILE A 91 -6.12 14.07 13.61
N GLY A 92 -6.29 15.21 12.97
CA GLY A 92 -7.53 15.97 12.95
C GLY A 92 -8.44 15.56 11.78
N ALA A 93 -7.85 15.24 10.61
CA ALA A 93 -8.56 14.73 9.45
C ALA A 93 -7.89 13.48 8.88
N TYR A 94 -8.67 12.61 8.26
CA TYR A 94 -8.24 11.34 7.73
C TYR A 94 -8.91 11.02 6.39
N ILE A 95 -8.15 10.45 5.48
CA ILE A 95 -8.65 9.73 4.32
C ILE A 95 -7.98 8.35 4.25
N GLY A 96 -8.68 7.34 3.74
CA GLY A 96 -8.12 6.02 3.54
C GLY A 96 -8.92 5.15 2.60
N VAL A 97 -8.24 4.34 1.82
CA VAL A 97 -8.83 3.29 0.99
C VAL A 97 -7.96 2.04 1.04
N PRO A 98 -8.57 0.83 1.03
CA PRO A 98 -7.81 -0.40 0.96
C PRO A 98 -7.16 -0.58 -0.41
N LEU A 99 -5.97 -1.16 -0.43
CA LEU A 99 -5.31 -1.69 -1.62
C LEU A 99 -5.44 -3.21 -1.58
N LEU A 100 -6.11 -3.78 -2.59
CA LEU A 100 -6.47 -5.19 -2.60
C LEU A 100 -5.64 -5.98 -3.60
N LEU A 101 -5.35 -7.24 -3.24
CA LEU A 101 -4.78 -8.24 -4.13
C LEU A 101 -5.85 -8.84 -5.06
N SER A 102 -5.44 -9.64 -6.03
CA SER A 102 -6.35 -10.25 -7.01
C SER A 102 -7.36 -11.23 -6.42
N ASP A 103 -7.06 -11.80 -5.27
CA ASP A 103 -7.96 -12.69 -4.51
C ASP A 103 -8.91 -11.94 -3.56
N GLY A 104 -8.85 -10.59 -3.57
CA GLY A 104 -9.63 -9.72 -2.70
C GLY A 104 -9.04 -9.53 -1.29
N SER A 105 -7.94 -10.18 -0.98
CA SER A 105 -7.25 -9.97 0.30
C SER A 105 -6.59 -8.59 0.37
N LEU A 106 -6.41 -8.09 1.60
CA LEU A 106 -5.80 -6.81 1.85
C LEU A 106 -4.27 -6.87 1.64
N PHE A 107 -3.75 -6.03 0.75
CA PHE A 107 -2.31 -5.76 0.65
C PHE A 107 -1.88 -4.72 1.69
N GLY A 108 -2.61 -3.64 1.78
CA GLY A 108 -2.32 -2.50 2.63
C GLY A 108 -3.31 -1.37 2.38
N THR A 109 -2.90 -0.14 2.61
CA THR A 109 -3.78 1.03 2.43
C THR A 109 -3.06 2.19 1.76
N LEU A 110 -3.84 2.97 1.00
CA LEU A 110 -3.52 4.35 0.68
C LEU A 110 -4.23 5.22 1.71
N CYS A 111 -3.52 6.05 2.44
CA CYS A 111 -4.13 6.94 3.42
C CYS A 111 -3.44 8.30 3.48
N GLY A 112 -4.18 9.28 4.02
CA GLY A 112 -3.69 10.62 4.29
C GLY A 112 -4.17 11.11 5.64
N ILE A 113 -3.32 11.88 6.31
CA ILE A 113 -3.62 12.49 7.60
C ILE A 113 -3.22 13.97 7.62
N ASP A 114 -3.99 14.74 8.37
CA ASP A 114 -3.70 16.12 8.69
C ASP A 114 -3.86 16.35 10.20
N PRO A 115 -2.98 17.14 10.85
CA PRO A 115 -3.09 17.39 12.29
C PRO A 115 -4.32 18.22 12.67
N LYS A 116 -4.93 18.91 11.71
CA LYS A 116 -6.11 19.75 11.91
C LYS A 116 -7.31 19.17 11.20
N PRO A 117 -8.53 19.36 11.74
CA PRO A 117 -9.75 19.09 11.01
C PRO A 117 -9.80 19.87 9.69
N GLN A 118 -10.36 19.24 8.68
CA GLN A 118 -10.60 19.80 7.35
C GLN A 118 -12.10 20.20 7.21
N PRO A 119 -12.48 21.03 6.24
CA PRO A 119 -13.87 21.32 5.94
C PRO A 119 -14.68 20.05 5.60
N ASP A 120 -15.97 20.05 5.93
CA ASP A 120 -16.87 18.90 5.65
C ASP A 120 -16.96 18.56 4.16
N SER A 121 -16.68 19.53 3.26
CA SER A 121 -16.57 19.33 1.80
C SER A 121 -15.42 18.37 1.39
N LEU A 122 -14.52 18.00 2.31
CA LEU A 122 -13.56 16.93 2.08
C LEU A 122 -14.26 15.62 1.68
N ALA A 123 -15.44 15.35 2.25
CA ALA A 123 -16.24 14.16 1.97
C ALA A 123 -16.70 14.06 0.50
N ASP A 124 -16.76 15.17 -0.23
CA ASP A 124 -17.13 15.21 -1.65
C ASP A 124 -16.07 14.53 -2.56
N ASN A 125 -14.91 14.20 -1.99
CA ASN A 125 -13.82 13.54 -2.74
C ASN A 125 -13.83 12.00 -2.61
N GLN A 126 -14.93 11.39 -2.13
CA GLN A 126 -15.05 9.93 -1.96
C GLN A 126 -14.71 9.19 -3.26
N ASP A 127 -15.37 9.56 -4.36
CA ASP A 127 -15.16 8.91 -5.67
C ASP A 127 -13.71 9.05 -6.16
N LEU A 128 -13.06 10.19 -5.87
CA LEU A 128 -11.68 10.43 -6.26
C LEU A 128 -10.72 9.48 -5.53
N ILE A 129 -10.83 9.36 -4.22
CA ILE A 129 -9.91 8.51 -3.44
C ILE A 129 -10.14 7.03 -3.73
N GLU A 130 -11.39 6.62 -3.95
CA GLU A 130 -11.74 5.25 -4.35
C GLU A 130 -11.17 4.91 -5.74
N LEU A 131 -11.31 5.83 -6.70
CA LEU A 131 -10.72 5.66 -8.02
C LEU A 131 -9.20 5.50 -7.95
N VAL A 132 -8.52 6.38 -7.21
CA VAL A 132 -7.05 6.31 -7.06
C VAL A 132 -6.64 5.01 -6.39
N GLY A 133 -7.33 4.57 -5.33
CA GLY A 133 -7.08 3.30 -4.66
C GLY A 133 -7.28 2.09 -5.58
N SER A 134 -8.35 2.09 -6.37
CA SER A 134 -8.64 1.05 -7.36
C SER A 134 -7.56 0.98 -8.46
N MET A 135 -7.14 2.13 -8.98
CA MET A 135 -6.05 2.19 -9.97
C MET A 135 -4.73 1.66 -9.41
N LEU A 136 -4.36 2.05 -8.20
CA LEU A 136 -3.15 1.54 -7.55
C LEU A 136 -3.23 0.04 -7.27
N SER A 137 -4.37 -0.47 -6.82
CA SER A 137 -4.60 -1.91 -6.65
C SER A 137 -4.42 -2.67 -7.98
N THR A 138 -4.94 -2.14 -9.08
CA THR A 138 -4.79 -2.74 -10.41
C THR A 138 -3.32 -2.78 -10.85
N ILE A 139 -2.59 -1.67 -10.70
CA ILE A 139 -1.17 -1.60 -11.05
C ILE A 139 -0.36 -2.58 -10.21
N LEU A 140 -0.62 -2.64 -8.89
CA LEU A 140 0.01 -3.60 -7.98
C LEU A 140 -0.21 -5.05 -8.42
N GLN A 141 -1.46 -5.42 -8.73
CA GLN A 141 -1.81 -6.76 -9.16
C GLN A 141 -1.13 -7.15 -10.47
N MET A 142 -1.08 -6.22 -11.44
CA MET A 142 -0.39 -6.45 -12.71
C MET A 142 1.12 -6.67 -12.51
N GLU A 143 1.74 -5.89 -11.64
CA GLU A 143 3.17 -6.00 -11.35
C GLU A 143 3.50 -7.29 -10.61
N LEU A 144 2.73 -7.65 -9.57
CA LEU A 144 2.92 -8.90 -8.85
C LEU A 144 2.75 -10.13 -9.75
N LYS A 145 1.80 -10.06 -10.69
CA LYS A 145 1.59 -11.13 -11.67
C LYS A 145 2.76 -11.24 -12.64
N ALA A 146 3.28 -10.12 -13.13
CA ALA A 146 4.45 -10.12 -14.01
C ALA A 146 5.69 -10.70 -13.32
N ASP A 147 5.95 -10.29 -12.07
CA ASP A 147 7.04 -10.83 -11.25
C ASP A 147 6.91 -12.33 -10.99
N GLU A 148 5.68 -12.83 -10.82
CA GLU A 148 5.42 -14.26 -10.63
C GLU A 148 5.67 -15.04 -11.92
N GLU A 149 5.20 -14.53 -13.06
CA GLU A 149 5.42 -15.14 -14.38
C GLU A 149 6.91 -15.21 -14.73
N GLU A 150 7.67 -14.14 -14.46
CA GLU A 150 9.12 -14.10 -14.66
C GLU A 150 9.83 -15.15 -13.80
N ARG A 151 9.56 -15.19 -12.49
CA ARG A 151 10.11 -16.21 -11.59
C ARG A 151 9.75 -17.63 -11.98
N ARG A 152 8.54 -17.82 -12.51
CA ARG A 152 8.10 -19.11 -13.01
C ARG A 152 8.87 -19.53 -14.28
N ALA A 153 9.06 -18.60 -15.22
CA ALA A 153 9.85 -18.83 -16.42
C ALA A 153 11.30 -19.19 -16.08
N GLU A 154 11.93 -18.47 -15.14
CA GLU A 154 13.29 -18.77 -14.66
C GLU A 154 13.40 -20.17 -14.05
N ARG A 155 12.42 -20.58 -13.24
CA ARG A 155 12.38 -21.94 -12.66
C ARG A 155 12.27 -23.02 -13.73
N TYR A 156 11.40 -22.83 -14.73
CA TYR A 156 11.28 -23.78 -15.84
C TYR A 156 12.56 -23.85 -16.67
N GLN A 157 13.21 -22.72 -16.92
CA GLN A 157 14.48 -22.70 -17.63
C GLN A 157 15.57 -23.43 -16.83
N ALA A 158 15.69 -23.19 -15.53
CA ALA A 158 16.63 -23.89 -14.66
C ALA A 158 16.38 -25.40 -14.64
N GLN A 159 15.11 -25.83 -14.57
CA GLN A 159 14.73 -27.24 -14.63
C GLN A 159 15.05 -27.87 -15.97
N ALA A 160 14.86 -27.15 -17.08
CA ALA A 160 15.19 -27.65 -18.43
C ALA A 160 16.71 -27.81 -18.66
N MET A 161 17.55 -27.12 -17.87
CA MET A 161 19.01 -27.20 -17.95
C MET A 161 19.63 -28.23 -17.01
N THR A 162 18.85 -28.85 -16.12
CA THR A 162 19.33 -29.83 -15.15
C THR A 162 18.81 -31.24 -15.46
N ASP A 163 19.64 -32.23 -15.18
CA ASP A 163 19.27 -33.64 -15.21
C ASP A 163 18.48 -33.98 -13.94
N ALA A 164 17.28 -34.55 -14.11
CA ALA A 164 16.34 -34.81 -13.02
C ALA A 164 16.83 -35.86 -11.99
N LEU A 165 17.79 -36.74 -12.39
CA LEU A 165 18.30 -37.81 -11.52
C LEU A 165 19.51 -37.37 -10.72
N THR A 166 20.40 -36.57 -11.33
CA THR A 166 21.69 -36.21 -10.74
C THR A 166 21.73 -34.79 -10.21
N GLY A 167 20.78 -33.92 -10.60
CA GLY A 167 20.79 -32.49 -10.25
C GLY A 167 21.91 -31.68 -10.92
N LEU A 168 22.69 -32.29 -11.81
CA LEU A 168 23.76 -31.64 -12.57
C LEU A 168 23.19 -31.00 -13.84
N TYR A 169 23.98 -30.08 -14.45
CA TYR A 169 23.63 -29.55 -15.76
C TYR A 169 23.55 -30.66 -16.80
N ASN A 170 22.46 -30.70 -17.55
CA ASN A 170 22.36 -31.53 -18.73
C ASN A 170 23.14 -30.91 -19.89
N ARG A 171 23.14 -31.56 -21.05
CA ARG A 171 23.90 -31.08 -22.24
C ARG A 171 23.52 -29.64 -22.64
N ALA A 172 22.22 -29.31 -22.61
CA ALA A 172 21.73 -27.96 -22.95
C ALA A 172 22.22 -26.91 -21.94
N GLY A 173 22.25 -27.25 -20.64
CA GLY A 173 22.78 -26.41 -19.58
C GLY A 173 24.29 -26.15 -19.74
N TRP A 174 25.08 -27.16 -20.12
CA TRP A 174 26.52 -27.01 -20.41
C TRP A 174 26.77 -26.16 -21.65
N ASP A 175 26.03 -26.38 -22.74
CA ASP A 175 26.19 -25.61 -23.97
C ASP A 175 25.92 -24.11 -23.75
N GLN A 176 24.99 -23.76 -22.88
CA GLN A 176 24.67 -22.36 -22.54
C GLN A 176 25.70 -21.71 -21.59
N LEU A 177 26.35 -22.50 -20.71
CA LEU A 177 27.39 -22.01 -19.81
C LEU A 177 28.70 -21.72 -20.50
N LEU A 178 28.95 -22.37 -21.64
CA LEU A 178 30.20 -22.29 -22.41
C LEU A 178 30.12 -21.34 -23.61
N ALA A 179 28.95 -20.72 -23.86
CA ALA A 179 28.72 -19.75 -24.94
C ALA A 179 29.01 -18.33 -24.48
#